data_261e912a82ae34b6409a77e02b0c9971
#
_entry.id   261e912a82ae34b6409a77e02b0c9971
#
_cell.length_a   1.000
_cell.length_b   1.000
_cell.length_c   1.000
_cell.angle_alpha   90.00
_cell.angle_beta   90.00
_cell.angle_gamma   90.00
#
_symmetry.space_group_name_H-M   'P 1'
#
loop_
_entity.id
_entity.type
_entity.pdbx_description
1 polymer ?
#
loop_
_entity_poly.entity_id
_entity_poly.type
_entity_poly.pdbx_seq_one_letter_code
_entity_poly.pdbx_strand_id
1 'polypeptide(L)'
;MTAALRQGLCSALPQAAGLLLAVGLLLHSPTPLAGNQLYEPLAADVRIALRSAIAERKPPRHAFDNPLQAADWLSAMSQRLERRLPDIATRLDFLRSLHYEASRAGLDPQLVLSLIEVESGFQRYAVSSAGARGLMQVMPFWADLIGDGNVRLLFDIRTNLRFGCVTLRHYLDLERGDLFRALGRYNGSLGKPDYPDLVLATLRNKWQLTQAHDTSTTRRETNRN
;
A
#
# COMPACT_ATOMS: atom_id res chain seq x y z
N MET A 1 54.94 44.79 -64.35
CA MET A 1 55.27 45.97 -63.53
C MET A 1 54.43 45.90 -62.25
N THR A 2 55.13 45.55 -61.18
CA THR A 2 55.19 46.23 -59.89
C THR A 2 53.87 46.43 -59.16
N ALA A 3 53.70 45.91 -58.12
CA ALA A 3 54.13 45.95 -56.69
C ALA A 3 52.81 45.98 -55.89
N ALA A 4 52.59 45.56 -54.74
CA ALA A 4 53.25 45.34 -53.52
C ALA A 4 52.25 44.98 -52.45
N LEU A 5 52.58 44.06 -51.67
CA LEU A 5 52.30 43.81 -50.27
C LEU A 5 51.47 44.85 -49.52
N ARG A 6 50.43 44.35 -48.75
CA ARG A 6 50.32 44.71 -47.33
C ARG A 6 49.67 43.59 -46.57
N GLN A 7 50.36 43.11 -45.57
CA GLN A 7 49.97 42.23 -44.54
C GLN A 7 49.00 42.93 -43.60
N GLY A 8 47.89 42.27 -43.26
CA GLY A 8 47.02 42.66 -42.19
C GLY A 8 46.79 41.47 -41.23
N LEU A 9 47.57 41.50 -40.14
CA LEU A 9 47.30 40.58 -38.99
C LEU A 9 45.89 40.86 -38.46
N CYS A 10 45.05 39.85 -38.47
CA CYS A 10 43.87 39.79 -37.60
C CYS A 10 44.02 38.64 -36.63
N SER A 11 44.21 39.02 -35.41
CA SER A 11 44.28 38.18 -34.24
C SER A 11 43.03 37.30 -34.08
N ALA A 12 43.21 36.01 -34.10
CA ALA A 12 42.19 35.02 -33.76
C ALA A 12 42.03 34.95 -32.24
N LEU A 13 40.86 35.32 -31.77
CA LEU A 13 40.40 35.01 -30.41
C LEU A 13 39.98 33.55 -30.32
N PRO A 14 40.38 32.81 -29.30
CA PRO A 14 39.88 31.45 -29.10
C PRO A 14 38.45 31.50 -28.57
N GLN A 15 37.51 30.91 -29.30
CA GLN A 15 36.19 30.60 -28.82
C GLN A 15 36.28 29.48 -27.78
N ALA A 16 36.12 29.84 -26.51
CA ALA A 16 35.91 28.88 -25.43
C ALA A 16 34.57 28.18 -25.65
N ALA A 17 34.63 26.94 -26.13
CA ALA A 17 33.48 26.05 -26.16
C ALA A 17 33.13 25.68 -24.73
N GLY A 18 32.12 26.35 -24.16
CA GLY A 18 31.52 26.00 -22.89
C GLY A 18 30.79 24.68 -23.02
N LEU A 19 31.38 23.60 -22.52
CA LEU A 19 30.72 22.29 -22.36
C LEU A 19 29.69 22.40 -21.22
N LEU A 20 28.45 22.69 -21.56
CA LEU A 20 27.31 22.56 -20.63
C LEU A 20 27.11 21.08 -20.33
N LEU A 21 27.70 20.59 -19.24
CA LEU A 21 27.36 19.32 -18.63
C LEU A 21 25.92 19.46 -18.06
N ALA A 22 24.92 19.07 -18.86
CA ALA A 22 23.58 18.84 -18.37
C ALA A 22 23.65 17.61 -17.47
N VAL A 23 23.80 17.81 -16.15
CA VAL A 23 23.58 16.79 -15.14
C VAL A 23 22.09 16.50 -15.12
N GLY A 24 21.69 15.53 -15.94
CA GLY A 24 20.35 14.95 -15.88
C GLY A 24 20.16 14.31 -14.51
N LEU A 25 19.49 15.05 -13.61
CA LEU A 25 18.97 14.49 -12.36
C LEU A 25 17.90 13.47 -12.76
N LEU A 26 18.31 12.22 -12.95
CA LEU A 26 17.39 11.10 -13.06
C LEU A 26 16.64 11.04 -11.73
N LEU A 27 15.44 11.64 -11.72
CA LEU A 27 14.45 11.41 -10.68
C LEU A 27 14.11 9.91 -10.73
N HIS A 28 14.87 9.12 -9.99
CA HIS A 28 14.49 7.76 -9.66
C HIS A 28 13.23 7.86 -8.81
N SER A 29 12.07 7.83 -9.47
CA SER A 29 10.84 7.48 -8.77
C SER A 29 11.11 6.12 -8.14
N PRO A 30 10.97 5.96 -6.81
CA PRO A 30 11.10 4.66 -6.20
C PRO A 30 10.07 3.76 -6.88
N THR A 31 10.55 2.77 -7.64
CA THR A 31 9.67 1.72 -8.14
C THR A 31 9.02 1.11 -6.90
N PRO A 32 7.68 1.08 -6.82
CA PRO A 32 7.04 0.41 -5.71
C PRO A 32 7.60 -1.01 -5.65
N LEU A 33 8.05 -1.41 -4.46
CA LEU A 33 8.46 -2.79 -4.16
C LEU A 33 7.20 -3.68 -4.16
N ALA A 34 6.52 -3.73 -5.31
CA ALA A 34 5.22 -4.35 -5.45
C ALA A 34 5.36 -5.86 -5.52
N GLY A 35 4.63 -6.51 -4.68
CA GLY A 35 4.32 -7.92 -4.49
C GLY A 35 5.06 -8.95 -5.36
N ASN A 36 6.01 -9.64 -4.74
CA ASN A 36 6.67 -10.84 -5.27
C ASN A 36 6.32 -12.06 -4.41
N GLN A 37 5.07 -12.20 -4.01
CA GLN A 37 4.62 -13.35 -3.24
C GLN A 37 5.08 -14.63 -3.92
N LEU A 38 5.79 -15.47 -3.17
CA LEU A 38 6.26 -16.76 -3.69
C LEU A 38 5.12 -17.76 -3.67
N TYR A 39 5.02 -18.55 -4.74
CA TYR A 39 4.12 -19.69 -4.75
C TYR A 39 4.66 -20.76 -3.78
N GLU A 40 3.88 -21.06 -2.76
CA GLU A 40 4.12 -22.18 -1.84
C GLU A 40 2.94 -23.14 -1.93
N PRO A 41 3.19 -24.47 -2.09
CA PRO A 41 2.12 -25.45 -2.04
C PRO A 41 1.41 -25.42 -0.70
N LEU A 42 0.08 -25.25 -0.72
CA LEU A 42 -0.74 -25.28 0.48
C LEU A 42 -1.12 -26.72 0.83
N ALA A 43 -1.10 -27.06 2.11
CA ALA A 43 -1.72 -28.27 2.62
C ALA A 43 -3.23 -28.27 2.28
N ALA A 44 -3.82 -29.44 2.11
CA ALA A 44 -5.19 -29.55 1.60
C ALA A 44 -6.22 -28.90 2.54
N ASP A 45 -6.06 -29.07 3.84
CA ASP A 45 -6.90 -28.47 4.89
C ASP A 45 -6.78 -26.95 4.90
N VAL A 46 -5.57 -26.39 4.81
CA VAL A 46 -5.31 -24.96 4.71
C VAL A 46 -5.97 -24.38 3.46
N ARG A 47 -5.84 -25.05 2.32
CA ARG A 47 -6.48 -24.61 1.07
C ARG A 47 -8.01 -24.59 1.18
N ILE A 48 -8.60 -25.60 1.81
CA ILE A 48 -10.05 -25.65 2.05
C ILE A 48 -10.48 -24.49 2.95
N ALA A 49 -9.77 -24.23 4.04
CA ALA A 49 -10.07 -23.13 4.96
C ALA A 49 -10.00 -21.76 4.25
N LEU A 50 -8.94 -21.53 3.46
CA LEU A 50 -8.78 -20.28 2.71
C LEU A 50 -9.84 -20.12 1.62
N ARG A 51 -10.21 -21.19 0.90
CA ARG A 51 -11.34 -21.16 -0.05
C ARG A 51 -12.66 -20.81 0.63
N SER A 52 -12.94 -21.37 1.79
CA SER A 52 -14.12 -21.04 2.57
C SER A 52 -14.13 -19.57 2.98
N ALA A 53 -12.99 -19.03 3.40
CA ALA A 53 -12.83 -17.61 3.74
C ALA A 53 -13.05 -16.69 2.52
N ILE A 54 -12.63 -17.09 1.32
CA ILE A 54 -12.89 -16.33 0.08
C ILE A 54 -14.37 -16.42 -0.33
N ALA A 55 -15.00 -17.60 -0.20
CA ALA A 55 -16.37 -17.84 -0.62
C ALA A 55 -17.41 -17.22 0.34
N GLU A 56 -17.05 -16.91 1.56
CA GLU A 56 -17.96 -16.39 2.57
C GLU A 56 -18.53 -15.04 2.16
N ARG A 57 -19.87 -14.98 1.98
CA ARG A 57 -20.60 -13.78 1.55
C ARG A 57 -21.44 -13.13 2.64
N LYS A 58 -21.35 -13.63 3.87
CA LYS A 58 -22.13 -13.05 4.97
C LYS A 58 -21.70 -11.59 5.16
N PRO A 59 -22.66 -10.66 5.13
CA PRO A 59 -22.36 -9.30 5.55
C PRO A 59 -21.90 -9.32 7.00
N PRO A 60 -20.95 -8.44 7.40
CA PRO A 60 -20.57 -8.36 8.80
C PRO A 60 -21.79 -7.99 9.61
N ARG A 61 -21.95 -8.64 10.72
CA ARG A 61 -22.71 -8.05 11.81
C ARG A 61 -21.84 -6.89 12.31
N HIS A 62 -22.09 -5.70 11.78
CA HIS A 62 -21.43 -4.46 12.12
C HIS A 62 -19.89 -4.47 11.90
N ALA A 63 -19.44 -3.76 10.88
CA ALA A 63 -18.01 -3.46 10.69
C ALA A 63 -17.43 -2.61 11.87
N PHE A 64 -18.30 -2.14 12.73
CA PHE A 64 -17.98 -1.34 13.92
C PHE A 64 -18.95 -1.70 15.04
N ASP A 65 -18.44 -1.93 16.22
CA ASP A 65 -19.25 -2.24 17.41
C ASP A 65 -20.06 -1.02 17.89
N ASN A 66 -19.61 0.19 17.55
CA ASN A 66 -20.22 1.46 17.93
C ASN A 66 -20.34 2.40 16.72
N PRO A 67 -21.56 2.90 16.40
CA PRO A 67 -21.78 3.82 15.28
C PRO A 67 -20.98 5.13 15.35
N LEU A 68 -20.71 5.65 16.55
CA LEU A 68 -19.90 6.86 16.73
C LEU A 68 -18.44 6.60 16.37
N GLN A 69 -17.87 5.52 16.85
CA GLN A 69 -16.50 5.10 16.46
C GLN A 69 -16.40 4.86 14.96
N ALA A 70 -17.45 4.30 14.34
CA ALA A 70 -17.54 4.15 12.90
C ALA A 70 -17.46 5.49 12.18
N ALA A 71 -18.22 6.48 12.62
CA ALA A 71 -18.26 7.80 12.01
C ALA A 71 -16.91 8.51 12.15
N ASP A 72 -16.28 8.45 13.33
CA ASP A 72 -14.99 9.06 13.62
C ASP A 72 -13.88 8.42 12.76
N TRP A 73 -13.84 7.09 12.70
CA TRP A 73 -12.87 6.37 11.89
C TRP A 73 -13.03 6.69 10.40
N LEU A 74 -14.27 6.62 9.88
CA LEU A 74 -14.57 6.93 8.48
C LEU A 74 -14.20 8.37 8.12
N SER A 75 -14.50 9.32 9.01
CA SER A 75 -14.17 10.73 8.83
C SER A 75 -12.66 10.93 8.76
N ALA A 76 -11.91 10.42 9.73
CA ALA A 76 -10.47 10.55 9.81
C ALA A 76 -9.76 9.90 8.62
N MET A 77 -10.15 8.68 8.24
CA MET A 77 -9.55 7.97 7.10
C MET A 77 -9.95 8.60 5.77
N SER A 78 -11.20 9.11 5.66
CA SER A 78 -11.66 9.82 4.48
C SER A 78 -10.83 11.08 4.21
N GLN A 79 -10.54 11.88 5.22
CA GLN A 79 -9.70 13.07 5.08
C GLN A 79 -8.30 12.71 4.57
N ARG A 80 -7.69 11.66 5.10
CA ARG A 80 -6.34 11.21 4.70
C ARG A 80 -6.29 10.69 3.26
N LEU A 81 -7.41 10.16 2.76
CA LEU A 81 -7.53 9.62 1.39
C LEU A 81 -7.99 10.63 0.35
N GLU A 82 -8.39 11.84 0.72
CA GLU A 82 -9.03 12.81 -0.17
C GLU A 82 -8.24 13.07 -1.46
N ARG A 83 -6.91 13.19 -1.35
CA ARG A 83 -6.03 13.42 -2.51
C ARG A 83 -5.92 12.20 -3.43
N ARG A 84 -6.09 10.98 -2.89
CA ARG A 84 -5.95 9.72 -3.65
C ARG A 84 -7.26 9.27 -4.26
N LEU A 85 -8.37 9.49 -3.55
CA LEU A 85 -9.73 9.17 -3.94
C LEU A 85 -10.60 10.42 -3.76
N PRO A 86 -10.61 11.34 -4.73
CA PRO A 86 -11.31 12.63 -4.59
C PRO A 86 -12.83 12.51 -4.44
N ASP A 87 -13.45 11.55 -5.15
CA ASP A 87 -14.88 11.30 -5.05
C ASP A 87 -15.24 10.72 -3.68
N ILE A 88 -16.05 11.47 -2.92
CA ILE A 88 -16.41 11.11 -1.54
C ILE A 88 -17.23 9.82 -1.45
N ALA A 89 -18.11 9.57 -2.41
CA ALA A 89 -18.95 8.37 -2.39
C ALA A 89 -18.10 7.12 -2.60
N THR A 90 -17.25 7.13 -3.62
CA THR A 90 -16.26 6.07 -3.90
C THR A 90 -15.33 5.85 -2.71
N ARG A 91 -14.86 6.94 -2.09
CA ARG A 91 -13.95 6.88 -0.94
C ARG A 91 -14.59 6.22 0.27
N LEU A 92 -15.84 6.58 0.59
CA LEU A 92 -16.56 5.99 1.72
C LEU A 92 -16.93 4.52 1.46
N ASP A 93 -17.32 4.17 0.24
CA ASP A 93 -17.61 2.76 -0.11
C ASP A 93 -16.34 1.90 -0.05
N PHE A 94 -15.22 2.42 -0.54
CA PHE A 94 -13.91 1.80 -0.39
C PHE A 94 -13.55 1.57 1.09
N LEU A 95 -13.65 2.60 1.93
CA LEU A 95 -13.29 2.50 3.35
C LEU A 95 -14.18 1.51 4.11
N ARG A 96 -15.47 1.49 3.83
CA ARG A 96 -16.40 0.49 4.41
C ARG A 96 -16.03 -0.92 3.98
N SER A 97 -15.72 -1.11 2.70
CA SER A 97 -15.31 -2.41 2.16
C SER A 97 -13.99 -2.87 2.76
N LEU A 98 -13.00 -1.97 2.89
CA LEU A 98 -11.71 -2.24 3.51
C LEU A 98 -11.87 -2.63 4.99
N HIS A 99 -12.58 -1.81 5.76
CA HIS A 99 -12.81 -2.08 7.18
C HIS A 99 -13.47 -3.45 7.36
N TYR A 100 -14.46 -3.75 6.52
CA TYR A 100 -15.14 -5.04 6.54
C TYR A 100 -14.18 -6.21 6.30
N GLU A 101 -13.45 -6.20 5.18
CA GLU A 101 -12.59 -7.34 4.80
C GLU A 101 -11.40 -7.49 5.77
N ALA A 102 -10.85 -6.38 6.28
CA ALA A 102 -9.81 -6.40 7.30
C ALA A 102 -10.33 -7.01 8.62
N SER A 103 -11.43 -6.49 9.15
CA SER A 103 -12.02 -6.97 10.42
C SER A 103 -12.43 -8.43 10.32
N ARG A 104 -13.00 -8.87 9.20
CA ARG A 104 -13.36 -10.25 8.94
C ARG A 104 -12.14 -11.18 8.97
N ALA A 105 -11.00 -10.72 8.47
CA ALA A 105 -9.75 -11.45 8.50
C ALA A 105 -8.99 -11.32 9.84
N GLY A 106 -9.55 -10.60 10.83
CA GLY A 106 -8.88 -10.34 12.10
C GLY A 106 -7.64 -9.47 11.97
N LEU A 107 -7.65 -8.52 11.01
CA LEU A 107 -6.58 -7.56 10.76
C LEU A 107 -7.01 -6.16 11.17
N ASP A 108 -6.05 -5.33 11.59
CA ASP A 108 -6.27 -3.90 11.77
C ASP A 108 -6.53 -3.23 10.42
N PRO A 109 -7.68 -2.54 10.22
CA PRO A 109 -7.95 -1.81 8.99
C PRO A 109 -6.91 -0.75 8.64
N GLN A 110 -6.25 -0.16 9.63
CA GLN A 110 -5.20 0.84 9.42
C GLN A 110 -3.91 0.20 8.90
N LEU A 111 -3.61 -1.03 9.33
CA LEU A 111 -2.53 -1.83 8.75
C LEU A 111 -2.81 -2.12 7.27
N VAL A 112 -4.06 -2.47 6.93
CA VAL A 112 -4.43 -2.73 5.53
C VAL A 112 -4.33 -1.47 4.67
N LEU A 113 -4.71 -0.29 5.20
CA LEU A 113 -4.50 0.99 4.53
C LEU A 113 -3.03 1.27 4.25
N SER A 114 -2.16 1.03 5.24
CA SER A 114 -0.71 1.24 5.08
C SER A 114 -0.10 0.28 4.06
N LEU A 115 -0.54 -0.97 4.04
CA LEU A 115 -0.12 -1.95 3.06
C LEU A 115 -0.55 -1.53 1.64
N ILE A 116 -1.80 -1.12 1.44
CA ILE A 116 -2.29 -0.64 0.13
C ILE A 116 -1.51 0.58 -0.35
N GLU A 117 -1.14 1.50 0.55
CA GLU A 117 -0.32 2.65 0.17
C GLU A 117 1.05 2.24 -0.34
N VAL A 118 1.68 1.26 0.29
CA VAL A 118 3.00 0.75 -0.12
C VAL A 118 2.90 -0.08 -1.41
N GLU A 119 1.86 -0.91 -1.55
CA GLU A 119 1.70 -1.82 -2.68
C GLU A 119 1.31 -1.12 -3.98
N SER A 120 0.34 -0.23 -3.93
CA SER A 120 -0.25 0.36 -5.14
C SER A 120 -0.41 1.87 -5.10
N GLY A 121 -0.20 2.51 -3.94
CA GLY A 121 -0.58 3.92 -3.75
C GLY A 121 -2.06 4.16 -3.99
N PHE A 122 -2.92 3.18 -3.70
CA PHE A 122 -4.36 3.19 -3.94
C PHE A 122 -4.77 3.12 -5.43
N GLN A 123 -3.89 2.66 -6.30
CA GLN A 123 -4.21 2.48 -7.73
C GLN A 123 -4.93 1.14 -7.95
N ARG A 124 -6.23 1.22 -8.21
CA ARG A 124 -7.09 0.05 -8.40
C ARG A 124 -6.61 -0.91 -9.50
N TYR A 125 -6.04 -0.38 -10.57
CA TYR A 125 -5.61 -1.16 -11.74
C TYR A 125 -4.10 -1.34 -11.81
N ALA A 126 -3.39 -1.19 -10.69
CA ALA A 126 -1.95 -1.40 -10.64
C ALA A 126 -1.60 -2.85 -11.03
N VAL A 127 -0.54 -3.00 -11.81
CA VAL A 127 0.07 -4.29 -12.16
C VAL A 127 1.57 -4.16 -11.99
N SER A 128 2.17 -5.03 -11.18
CA SER A 128 3.62 -5.05 -11.00
C SER A 128 4.33 -5.79 -12.14
N SER A 129 5.64 -5.64 -12.23
CA SER A 129 6.47 -6.43 -13.16
C SER A 129 6.39 -7.93 -12.94
N ALA A 130 6.07 -8.37 -11.71
CA ALA A 130 5.84 -9.77 -11.36
C ALA A 130 4.40 -10.24 -11.66
N GLY A 131 3.52 -9.33 -12.10
CA GLY A 131 2.12 -9.64 -12.43
C GLY A 131 1.15 -9.53 -11.26
N ALA A 132 1.57 -9.04 -10.09
CA ALA A 132 0.68 -8.75 -8.97
C ALA A 132 -0.36 -7.69 -9.36
N ARG A 133 -1.59 -7.77 -8.82
CA ARG A 133 -2.73 -6.99 -9.31
C ARG A 133 -3.49 -6.25 -8.23
N GLY A 134 -3.90 -5.05 -8.57
CA GLY A 134 -4.86 -4.24 -7.83
C GLY A 134 -4.31 -3.60 -6.57
N LEU A 135 -5.20 -3.16 -5.70
CA LEU A 135 -4.91 -2.36 -4.51
C LEU A 135 -3.88 -3.00 -3.57
N MET A 136 -4.06 -4.27 -3.25
CA MET A 136 -3.19 -5.03 -2.34
C MET A 136 -2.14 -5.87 -3.09
N GLN A 137 -1.97 -5.67 -4.41
CA GLN A 137 -0.99 -6.39 -5.25
C GLN A 137 -1.02 -7.90 -5.05
N VAL A 138 -2.22 -8.48 -5.21
CA VAL A 138 -2.42 -9.91 -5.08
C VAL A 138 -1.87 -10.65 -6.30
N MET A 139 -1.07 -11.70 -6.09
CA MET A 139 -0.55 -12.53 -7.16
C MET A 139 -1.66 -13.38 -7.79
N PRO A 140 -1.68 -13.52 -9.15
CA PRO A 140 -2.71 -14.27 -9.86
C PRO A 140 -2.90 -15.71 -9.40
N PHE A 141 -1.84 -16.40 -8.98
CA PHE A 141 -1.92 -17.79 -8.53
C PHE A 141 -2.85 -17.98 -7.31
N TRP A 142 -3.09 -16.92 -6.51
CA TRP A 142 -4.05 -16.98 -5.42
C TRP A 142 -5.47 -17.18 -5.92
N ALA A 143 -5.83 -16.58 -7.07
CA ALA A 143 -7.14 -16.78 -7.66
C ALA A 143 -7.36 -18.26 -8.07
N ASP A 144 -6.30 -18.92 -8.54
CA ASP A 144 -6.34 -20.34 -8.90
C ASP A 144 -6.35 -21.26 -7.67
N LEU A 145 -5.54 -20.93 -6.65
CA LEU A 145 -5.40 -21.77 -5.45
C LEU A 145 -6.65 -21.77 -4.56
N ILE A 146 -7.21 -20.59 -4.30
CA ILE A 146 -8.25 -20.40 -3.30
C ILE A 146 -9.52 -19.72 -3.82
N GLY A 147 -9.54 -19.27 -5.06
CA GLY A 147 -10.69 -18.68 -5.76
C GLY A 147 -11.29 -19.59 -6.82
N ASP A 148 -11.93 -18.94 -7.79
CA ASP A 148 -12.55 -19.56 -8.98
C ASP A 148 -11.66 -19.50 -10.23
N GLY A 149 -10.41 -19.08 -10.11
CA GLY A 149 -9.46 -18.91 -11.20
C GLY A 149 -9.63 -17.62 -12.02
N ASN A 150 -10.64 -16.80 -11.71
CA ASN A 150 -10.86 -15.58 -12.47
C ASN A 150 -9.94 -14.42 -12.00
N VAL A 151 -8.74 -14.40 -12.55
CA VAL A 151 -7.71 -13.40 -12.22
C VAL A 151 -8.11 -11.95 -12.56
N ARG A 152 -9.14 -11.72 -13.40
CA ARG A 152 -9.64 -10.38 -13.72
C ARG A 152 -10.37 -9.76 -12.52
N LEU A 153 -10.97 -10.59 -11.67
CA LEU A 153 -11.64 -10.14 -10.46
C LEU A 153 -10.69 -9.54 -9.43
N LEU A 154 -9.38 -9.73 -9.56
CA LEU A 154 -8.38 -9.06 -8.73
C LEU A 154 -8.32 -7.54 -8.94
N PHE A 155 -9.00 -6.99 -9.95
CA PHE A 155 -9.21 -5.55 -10.12
C PHE A 155 -10.54 -5.05 -9.54
N ASP A 156 -11.42 -5.94 -9.10
CA ASP A 156 -12.58 -5.56 -8.29
C ASP A 156 -12.15 -5.24 -6.87
N ILE A 157 -12.61 -4.11 -6.34
CA ILE A 157 -12.15 -3.57 -5.04
C ILE A 157 -12.39 -4.59 -3.93
N ARG A 158 -13.61 -5.09 -3.79
CA ARG A 158 -13.96 -6.02 -2.70
C ARG A 158 -13.23 -7.35 -2.83
N THR A 159 -13.15 -7.87 -4.04
CA THR A 159 -12.43 -9.11 -4.31
C THR A 159 -10.96 -8.97 -3.99
N ASN A 160 -10.33 -7.88 -4.43
CA ASN A 160 -8.91 -7.64 -4.15
C ASN A 160 -8.62 -7.51 -2.65
N LEU A 161 -9.43 -6.73 -1.94
CA LEU A 161 -9.33 -6.59 -0.47
C LEU A 161 -9.52 -7.94 0.23
N ARG A 162 -10.48 -8.74 -0.20
CA ARG A 162 -10.74 -10.08 0.35
C ARG A 162 -9.55 -11.00 0.19
N PHE A 163 -9.04 -11.12 -1.03
CA PHE A 163 -7.87 -11.96 -1.29
C PHE A 163 -6.65 -11.48 -0.53
N GLY A 164 -6.36 -10.17 -0.56
CA GLY A 164 -5.23 -9.60 0.13
C GLY A 164 -5.28 -9.79 1.65
N CYS A 165 -6.44 -9.53 2.26
CA CYS A 165 -6.63 -9.73 3.71
C CYS A 165 -6.54 -11.21 4.12
N VAL A 166 -7.16 -12.12 3.35
CA VAL A 166 -7.07 -13.56 3.61
C VAL A 166 -5.64 -14.07 3.48
N THR A 167 -4.92 -13.61 2.46
CA THR A 167 -3.51 -13.97 2.25
C THR A 167 -2.61 -13.43 3.37
N LEU A 168 -2.79 -12.17 3.77
CA LEU A 168 -2.01 -11.59 4.88
C LEU A 168 -2.31 -12.32 6.20
N ARG A 169 -3.58 -12.65 6.47
CA ARG A 169 -3.97 -13.43 7.64
C ARG A 169 -3.32 -14.80 7.64
N HIS A 170 -3.33 -15.50 6.50
CA HIS A 170 -2.66 -16.78 6.34
C HIS A 170 -1.17 -16.70 6.69
N TYR A 171 -0.46 -15.69 6.18
CA TYR A 171 0.95 -15.51 6.52
C TYR A 171 1.17 -15.14 7.98
N LEU A 172 0.27 -14.36 8.57
CA LEU A 172 0.35 -14.03 10.00
C LEU A 172 0.16 -15.28 10.89
N ASP A 173 -0.75 -16.18 10.51
CA ASP A 173 -0.94 -17.45 11.20
C ASP A 173 0.28 -18.37 11.03
N LEU A 174 0.83 -18.44 9.83
CA LEU A 174 2.03 -19.22 9.52
C LEU A 174 3.24 -18.74 10.33
N GLU A 175 3.38 -17.45 10.52
CA GLU A 175 4.44 -16.81 11.33
C GLU A 175 4.05 -16.64 12.81
N ARG A 176 3.00 -17.34 13.28
CA ARG A 176 2.55 -17.36 14.69
C ARG A 176 2.30 -15.98 15.29
N GLY A 177 1.78 -15.06 14.49
CA GLY A 177 1.48 -13.70 14.89
C GLY A 177 2.63 -12.70 14.70
N ASP A 178 3.79 -13.13 14.24
CA ASP A 178 4.89 -12.21 13.91
C ASP A 178 4.55 -11.42 12.64
N LEU A 179 4.06 -10.19 12.84
CA LEU A 179 3.64 -9.31 11.77
C LEU A 179 4.80 -8.91 10.85
N PHE A 180 6.00 -8.71 11.37
CA PHE A 180 7.15 -8.33 10.58
C PHE A 180 7.50 -9.43 9.57
N ARG A 181 7.53 -10.67 10.02
CA ARG A 181 7.79 -11.82 9.16
C ARG A 181 6.63 -12.08 8.18
N ALA A 182 5.38 -11.93 8.64
CA ALA A 182 4.20 -12.07 7.78
C ALA A 182 4.21 -11.05 6.62
N LEU A 183 4.57 -9.80 6.88
CA LEU A 183 4.75 -8.77 5.84
C LEU A 183 5.88 -9.14 4.89
N GLY A 184 7.00 -9.68 5.39
CA GLY A 184 8.10 -10.17 4.57
C GLY A 184 7.66 -11.31 3.62
N ARG A 185 6.81 -12.26 4.10
CA ARG A 185 6.21 -13.29 3.22
C ARG A 185 5.25 -12.70 2.22
N TYR A 186 4.41 -11.76 2.66
CA TYR A 186 3.45 -11.11 1.79
C TYR A 186 4.11 -10.45 0.57
N ASN A 187 5.23 -9.80 0.78
CA ASN A 187 6.00 -9.19 -0.31
C ASN A 187 6.95 -10.16 -1.03
N GLY A 188 7.22 -11.35 -0.48
CA GLY A 188 8.24 -12.28 -1.00
C GLY A 188 9.67 -11.89 -0.62
N SER A 189 9.83 -11.08 0.43
CA SER A 189 11.11 -10.58 0.94
C SER A 189 11.40 -11.09 2.36
N LEU A 190 10.98 -12.31 2.70
CA LEU A 190 11.16 -12.88 4.02
C LEU A 190 12.64 -12.79 4.47
N GLY A 191 12.85 -12.28 5.68
CA GLY A 191 14.18 -12.04 6.23
C GLY A 191 14.84 -10.72 5.85
N LYS A 192 14.21 -9.91 4.97
CA LYS A 192 14.67 -8.55 4.63
C LYS A 192 13.81 -7.52 5.35
N PRO A 193 14.39 -6.46 5.93
CA PRO A 193 13.64 -5.49 6.72
C PRO A 193 12.94 -4.42 5.87
N ASP A 194 13.42 -4.12 4.67
CA ASP A 194 13.02 -2.93 3.91
C ASP A 194 11.49 -2.80 3.74
N TYR A 195 10.83 -3.86 3.33
CA TYR A 195 9.39 -3.83 3.10
C TYR A 195 8.57 -3.83 4.40
N PRO A 196 8.80 -4.72 5.36
CA PRO A 196 8.10 -4.66 6.64
C PRO A 196 8.27 -3.31 7.35
N ASP A 197 9.49 -2.77 7.39
CA ASP A 197 9.75 -1.47 7.98
C ASP A 197 9.00 -0.34 7.29
N LEU A 198 8.94 -0.36 5.95
CA LEU A 198 8.20 0.64 5.17
C LEU A 198 6.70 0.59 5.49
N VAL A 199 6.08 -0.59 5.53
CA VAL A 199 4.65 -0.73 5.86
C VAL A 199 4.38 -0.26 7.29
N LEU A 200 5.19 -0.68 8.26
CA LEU A 200 5.02 -0.31 9.66
C LEU A 200 5.30 1.18 9.91
N ALA A 201 6.27 1.77 9.22
CA ALA A 201 6.49 3.21 9.27
C ALA A 201 5.31 3.98 8.66
N THR A 202 4.76 3.50 7.54
CA THR A 202 3.56 4.09 6.91
C THR A 202 2.35 3.99 7.84
N LEU A 203 2.18 2.87 8.55
CA LEU A 203 1.14 2.73 9.57
C LEU A 203 1.31 3.79 10.66
N ARG A 204 2.46 3.86 11.31
CA ARG A 204 2.72 4.79 12.41
C ARG A 204 2.56 6.26 12.01
N ASN A 205 3.11 6.62 10.85
CA ASN A 205 3.23 8.03 10.48
C ASN A 205 1.98 8.59 9.77
N LYS A 206 1.17 7.70 9.15
CA LYS A 206 0.07 8.18 8.30
C LYS A 206 -1.29 7.62 8.69
N TRP A 207 -1.38 6.37 9.14
CA TRP A 207 -2.68 5.70 9.29
C TRP A 207 -3.10 5.46 10.72
N GLN A 208 -2.17 5.41 11.66
CA GLN A 208 -2.51 5.21 13.07
C GLN A 208 -3.36 6.37 13.60
N LEU A 209 -4.53 6.05 14.17
CA LEU A 209 -5.29 7.03 14.94
C LEU A 209 -4.58 7.21 16.28
N THR A 210 -4.14 8.41 16.55
CA THR A 210 -3.79 8.80 17.92
C THR A 210 -5.10 8.80 18.70
N GLN A 211 -5.28 7.87 19.63
CA GLN A 211 -6.38 7.98 20.58
C GLN A 211 -6.18 9.32 21.29
N ALA A 212 -7.15 10.22 21.17
CA ALA A 212 -7.18 11.40 22.03
C ALA A 212 -7.21 10.85 23.47
N HIS A 213 -6.11 11.02 24.18
CA HIS A 213 -6.05 10.71 25.60
C HIS A 213 -7.25 11.41 26.24
N ASP A 214 -8.07 10.65 26.92
CA ASP A 214 -9.19 11.14 27.72
C ASP A 214 -8.60 12.00 28.87
N THR A 215 -8.32 13.25 28.55
CA THR A 215 -7.87 14.26 29.52
C THR A 215 -9.01 14.71 30.44
N SER A 216 -10.17 14.04 30.39
CA SER A 216 -11.33 14.38 31.20
C SER A 216 -11.24 13.89 32.65
N THR A 217 -10.38 12.92 32.93
CA THR A 217 -10.30 12.33 34.30
C THR A 217 -9.42 13.15 35.26
N THR A 218 -8.41 13.88 34.75
CA THR A 218 -7.46 14.60 35.64
C THR A 218 -8.00 15.96 36.11
N ARG A 219 -9.08 16.49 35.53
CA ARG A 219 -9.63 17.81 35.93
C ARG A 219 -10.63 17.76 37.07
N ARG A 220 -11.05 16.58 37.51
CA ARG A 220 -12.00 16.42 38.64
C ARG A 220 -11.34 16.26 40.01
N GLU A 221 -10.06 15.97 40.10
CA GLU A 221 -9.39 15.78 41.39
C GLU A 221 -8.73 17.05 41.96
N THR A 222 -8.53 18.09 41.15
CA THR A 222 -7.93 19.36 41.62
C THR A 222 -8.92 20.37 42.18
N ASN A 223 -10.21 20.06 42.22
CA ASN A 223 -11.24 20.98 42.71
C ASN A 223 -11.92 20.47 44.01
N ARG A 224 -11.22 19.61 44.79
CA ARG A 224 -11.68 19.11 46.09
C ARG A 224 -10.57 19.15 47.14
N ASN A 225 -9.90 20.31 47.26
CA ASN A 225 -9.17 20.67 48.46
C ASN A 225 -9.35 22.14 48.74
#